data_a62c40a48c1ac248cc0cf6762da1f29d
#
_entry.id   a62c40a48c1ac248cc0cf6762da1f29d
#
_cell.length_a   1.000
_cell.length_b   1.000
_cell.length_c   1.000
_cell.angle_alpha   90.00
_cell.angle_beta   90.00
_cell.angle_gamma   90.00
#
_symmetry.space_group_name_H-M   'P 1'
#
loop_
_entity.id
_entity.type
_entity.pdbx_description
1 polymer ?
#
loop_
_entity_poly.entity_id
_entity_poly.type
_entity_poly.pdbx_seq_one_letter_code
_entity_poly.pdbx_strand_id
1 'polypeptide(L)'
;MANGVAFVRRDASNMRDWDPALYWYARAVGRMQQRPGTDPTSWVFQGCIHGVPPTITETNEAFSQCPHGGWFFLPWHRGYLWYFERIVRATIKEIAAEENITPDPSTGWALPYWDYALDTPTSDPIEDFTSRALPAAFRSPKMPDSPNGTKLTVDNPLFLPEKQATSTADFWQTPHRSPGTNSAFEVLPYTDINPFTAISQTVFAATHTRQTDQPSFGSEISYTSMDHFRRGFGELENVPHNQVHGGVGGWMGSVAGAARDPIFWLHHSNIDRLWSSWLSKDNLNPDHTSWLDQTFIFFDENGQIQKPTSREFLGIDPRDYGYESLTDGNGTRPVVVPPAQVPEAGERVLATAAGNPRQLLSLHEPTEVSLEPADAVSRAMRSMTAPSTPQNLILTVHNVRTDVPPGTPFHVFLNGPSGELDPAGPYFVGWISFFGAADVDGALHDHGGHDVSFDVTEQVLRLQEQGLLPDGPATISIVPSVPQPVAGAADAAAKATAPQPSFGSISLTTV
;
A
#
# COMPACT_ATOMS: atom_id res chain seq x y z
N MET A 1 -16.85 11.04 -25.11
CA MET A 1 -17.47 9.76 -24.67
C MET A 1 -16.54 8.65 -25.12
N ALA A 2 -16.00 7.90 -24.16
CA ALA A 2 -15.08 6.80 -24.44
C ALA A 2 -15.79 5.74 -25.29
N ASN A 3 -15.23 5.40 -26.44
CA ASN A 3 -15.79 4.48 -27.41
C ASN A 3 -16.00 3.09 -26.82
N GLY A 4 -17.24 2.73 -26.50
CA GLY A 4 -17.67 1.35 -26.32
C GLY A 4 -17.37 0.67 -24.97
N VAL A 5 -16.93 1.39 -23.94
CA VAL A 5 -16.73 0.84 -22.59
C VAL A 5 -18.08 0.68 -21.89
N ALA A 6 -18.42 -0.56 -21.46
CA ALA A 6 -19.70 -0.86 -20.84
C ALA A 6 -19.78 -0.29 -19.42
N PHE A 7 -18.66 -0.31 -18.67
CA PHE A 7 -18.56 0.10 -17.27
C PHE A 7 -17.40 1.05 -17.07
N VAL A 8 -17.63 2.21 -16.45
CA VAL A 8 -16.57 3.23 -16.22
C VAL A 8 -16.38 3.41 -14.72
N ARG A 9 -15.20 3.00 -14.24
CA ARG A 9 -14.74 3.29 -12.87
C ARG A 9 -14.44 4.77 -12.75
N ARG A 10 -15.07 5.45 -11.79
CA ARG A 10 -14.96 6.88 -11.55
C ARG A 10 -14.21 7.16 -10.26
N ASP A 11 -13.60 8.34 -10.17
CA ASP A 11 -12.87 8.77 -9.00
C ASP A 11 -13.80 9.17 -7.85
N ALA A 12 -13.71 8.43 -6.74
CA ALA A 12 -14.49 8.69 -5.54
C ALA A 12 -14.14 10.02 -4.85
N SER A 13 -12.92 10.55 -5.06
CA SER A 13 -12.51 11.85 -4.52
C SER A 13 -13.27 13.01 -5.15
N ASN A 14 -13.68 12.85 -6.41
CA ASN A 14 -14.45 13.83 -7.18
C ASN A 14 -15.97 13.62 -7.09
N MET A 15 -16.40 12.59 -6.38
CA MET A 15 -17.83 12.34 -6.18
C MET A 15 -18.38 13.18 -5.03
N ARG A 16 -19.63 13.59 -5.14
CA ARG A 16 -20.35 14.04 -3.95
C ARG A 16 -20.49 12.92 -2.95
N ASP A 17 -20.66 13.24 -1.67
CA ASP A 17 -20.62 12.32 -0.53
C ASP A 17 -21.41 11.01 -0.75
N TRP A 18 -22.60 11.11 -1.36
CA TRP A 18 -23.48 9.97 -1.63
C TRP A 18 -23.87 9.93 -3.12
N ASP A 19 -22.86 9.98 -3.99
CA ASP A 19 -23.06 9.64 -5.40
C ASP A 19 -23.72 8.27 -5.53
N PRO A 20 -24.62 8.05 -6.49
CA PRO A 20 -25.28 6.76 -6.69
C PRO A 20 -24.30 5.56 -6.74
N ALA A 21 -23.07 5.73 -7.26
CA ALA A 21 -22.10 4.64 -7.27
C ALA A 21 -21.68 4.22 -5.85
N LEU A 22 -21.43 5.17 -4.95
CA LEU A 22 -21.09 4.93 -3.54
C LEU A 22 -22.29 4.45 -2.74
N TYR A 23 -23.47 4.99 -2.99
CA TYR A 23 -24.71 4.53 -2.36
C TYR A 23 -25.00 3.05 -2.66
N TRP A 24 -24.93 2.65 -3.93
CA TRP A 24 -25.18 1.27 -4.31
C TRP A 24 -24.06 0.33 -3.88
N TYR A 25 -22.84 0.81 -3.83
CA TYR A 25 -21.74 0.06 -3.21
C TYR A 25 -22.04 -0.24 -1.74
N ALA A 26 -22.44 0.77 -0.95
CA ALA A 26 -22.80 0.58 0.46
C ALA A 26 -23.94 -0.43 0.63
N ARG A 27 -25.01 -0.33 -0.21
CA ARG A 27 -26.13 -1.27 -0.19
C ARG A 27 -25.68 -2.71 -0.48
N ALA A 28 -24.83 -2.90 -1.48
CA ALA A 28 -24.30 -4.22 -1.83
C ALA A 28 -23.40 -4.79 -0.73
N VAL A 29 -22.48 -3.97 -0.17
CA VAL A 29 -21.63 -4.39 0.96
C VAL A 29 -22.48 -4.83 2.14
N GLY A 30 -23.51 -4.06 2.51
CA GLY A 30 -24.42 -4.42 3.60
C GLY A 30 -25.17 -5.74 3.35
N ARG A 31 -25.58 -6.01 2.10
CA ARG A 31 -26.19 -7.29 1.72
C ARG A 31 -25.17 -8.43 1.77
N MET A 32 -23.98 -8.23 1.25
CA MET A 32 -22.90 -9.24 1.27
C MET A 32 -22.46 -9.59 2.70
N GLN A 33 -22.47 -8.62 3.62
CA GLN A 33 -22.18 -8.83 5.06
C GLN A 33 -23.23 -9.71 5.76
N GLN A 34 -24.46 -9.77 5.25
CA GLN A 34 -25.54 -10.59 5.79
C GLN A 34 -25.51 -12.04 5.28
N ARG A 35 -24.76 -12.33 4.22
CA ARG A 35 -24.60 -13.69 3.68
C ARG A 35 -23.75 -14.54 4.61
N PRO A 36 -24.01 -15.86 4.70
CA PRO A 36 -23.14 -16.78 5.47
C PRO A 36 -21.69 -16.70 5.03
N GLY A 37 -20.74 -16.80 5.97
CA GLY A 37 -19.31 -16.75 5.67
C GLY A 37 -18.81 -17.86 4.73
N THR A 38 -19.59 -18.94 4.58
CA THR A 38 -19.33 -20.05 3.65
C THR A 38 -19.84 -19.79 2.22
N ASP A 39 -20.65 -18.73 2.03
CA ASP A 39 -21.11 -18.32 0.71
C ASP A 39 -19.99 -17.60 -0.04
N PRO A 40 -19.54 -18.09 -1.21
CA PRO A 40 -18.46 -17.47 -1.96
C PRO A 40 -18.72 -16.00 -2.37
N THR A 41 -19.97 -15.57 -2.38
CA THR A 41 -20.36 -14.18 -2.68
C THR A 41 -20.53 -13.33 -1.44
N SER A 42 -20.25 -13.85 -0.23
CA SER A 42 -20.32 -13.09 1.02
C SER A 42 -19.13 -12.17 1.21
N TRP A 43 -19.31 -11.13 2.02
CA TRP A 43 -18.25 -10.20 2.37
C TRP A 43 -17.06 -10.87 3.06
N VAL A 44 -17.36 -11.77 4.00
CA VAL A 44 -16.33 -12.49 4.76
C VAL A 44 -15.53 -13.41 3.84
N PHE A 45 -16.19 -14.19 2.99
CA PHE A 45 -15.51 -15.10 2.07
C PHE A 45 -14.60 -14.34 1.09
N GLN A 46 -15.11 -13.28 0.48
CA GLN A 46 -14.33 -12.46 -0.43
C GLN A 46 -13.11 -11.85 0.27
N GLY A 47 -13.24 -11.38 1.51
CA GLY A 47 -12.10 -10.92 2.29
C GLY A 47 -11.07 -12.02 2.58
N CYS A 48 -11.50 -13.25 2.85
CA CYS A 48 -10.62 -14.39 3.13
C CYS A 48 -9.80 -14.86 1.91
N ILE A 49 -10.24 -14.57 0.69
CA ILE A 49 -9.43 -14.82 -0.52
C ILE A 49 -8.12 -14.05 -0.46
N HIS A 50 -8.15 -12.81 0.04
CA HIS A 50 -6.95 -12.00 0.26
C HIS A 50 -6.14 -12.50 1.45
N GLY A 51 -6.75 -12.60 2.62
CA GLY A 51 -6.10 -13.09 3.83
C GLY A 51 -7.11 -13.58 4.87
N VAL A 52 -6.76 -14.61 5.63
CA VAL A 52 -7.64 -15.23 6.64
C VAL A 52 -7.29 -14.72 8.03
N PRO A 53 -8.18 -13.95 8.68
CA PRO A 53 -8.00 -13.58 10.09
C PRO A 53 -7.93 -14.82 11.00
N PRO A 54 -7.15 -14.75 12.10
CA PRO A 54 -7.06 -15.88 13.06
C PRO A 54 -8.40 -16.27 13.72
N THR A 55 -9.40 -15.41 13.61
CA THR A 55 -10.77 -15.66 14.12
C THR A 55 -11.62 -16.50 13.17
N ILE A 56 -11.16 -16.77 11.95
CA ILE A 56 -11.82 -17.59 10.95
C ILE A 56 -11.17 -18.98 10.94
N THR A 57 -11.96 -20.01 11.13
CA THR A 57 -11.51 -21.41 11.18
C THR A 57 -11.85 -22.19 9.91
N GLU A 58 -12.67 -21.62 9.06
CA GLU A 58 -13.03 -22.19 7.77
C GLU A 58 -11.82 -22.20 6.84
N THR A 59 -11.69 -23.24 6.03
CA THR A 59 -10.61 -23.38 5.05
C THR A 59 -11.18 -23.50 3.64
N ASN A 60 -10.49 -22.91 2.68
CA ASN A 60 -10.81 -23.02 1.27
C ASN A 60 -9.52 -22.92 0.44
N GLU A 61 -9.46 -23.58 -0.72
CA GLU A 61 -8.28 -23.53 -1.60
C GLU A 61 -7.98 -22.12 -2.14
N ALA A 62 -8.98 -21.23 -2.14
CA ALA A 62 -8.82 -19.84 -2.57
C ALA A 62 -8.38 -18.88 -1.45
N PHE A 63 -8.34 -19.32 -0.21
CA PHE A 63 -8.05 -18.45 0.92
C PHE A 63 -6.55 -18.13 1.03
N SER A 64 -6.23 -16.91 1.47
CA SER A 64 -4.84 -16.42 1.62
C SER A 64 -4.02 -16.57 0.34
N GLN A 65 -4.57 -16.18 -0.79
CA GLN A 65 -3.93 -16.32 -2.10
C GLN A 65 -3.26 -15.05 -2.60
N CYS A 66 -3.43 -13.91 -1.92
CA CYS A 66 -2.91 -12.64 -2.45
C CYS A 66 -1.38 -12.61 -2.43
N PRO A 67 -0.71 -12.40 -3.56
CA PRO A 67 0.74 -12.26 -3.62
C PRO A 67 1.15 -10.82 -3.31
N HIS A 68 2.21 -10.68 -2.50
CA HIS A 68 2.88 -9.41 -2.24
C HIS A 68 4.40 -9.58 -2.43
N GLY A 69 5.12 -8.50 -2.80
CA GLY A 69 6.55 -8.55 -3.02
C GLY A 69 6.99 -9.41 -4.21
N GLY A 70 6.09 -9.66 -5.14
CA GLY A 70 6.36 -10.47 -6.32
C GLY A 70 5.59 -10.00 -7.56
N TRP A 71 6.07 -10.36 -8.74
CA TRP A 71 5.52 -9.90 -10.03
C TRP A 71 4.07 -10.33 -10.33
N PHE A 72 3.47 -11.19 -9.49
CA PHE A 72 2.07 -11.58 -9.57
C PHE A 72 1.11 -10.62 -8.83
N PHE A 73 1.64 -9.67 -8.06
CA PHE A 73 0.84 -8.70 -7.32
C PHE A 73 -0.22 -8.03 -8.20
N LEU A 74 0.19 -7.43 -9.31
CA LEU A 74 -0.72 -6.68 -10.18
C LEU A 74 -1.75 -7.55 -10.90
N PRO A 75 -1.40 -8.63 -11.62
CA PRO A 75 -2.39 -9.43 -12.33
C PRO A 75 -3.35 -10.15 -11.38
N TRP A 76 -2.90 -10.57 -10.19
CA TRP A 76 -3.77 -11.18 -9.21
C TRP A 76 -4.81 -10.19 -8.68
N HIS A 77 -4.39 -8.99 -8.26
CA HIS A 77 -5.32 -7.99 -7.72
C HIS A 77 -6.29 -7.46 -8.80
N ARG A 78 -5.86 -7.33 -10.07
CA ARG A 78 -6.78 -7.03 -11.18
C ARG A 78 -7.86 -8.10 -11.32
N GLY A 79 -7.47 -9.37 -11.31
CA GLY A 79 -8.42 -10.50 -11.35
C GLY A 79 -9.36 -10.49 -10.14
N TYR A 80 -8.84 -10.27 -8.95
CA TYR A 80 -9.61 -10.18 -7.71
C TYR A 80 -10.67 -9.08 -7.77
N LEU A 81 -10.28 -7.86 -8.21
CA LEU A 81 -11.19 -6.74 -8.42
C LEU A 81 -12.27 -7.06 -9.48
N TRP A 82 -11.89 -7.72 -10.57
CA TRP A 82 -12.80 -8.03 -11.67
C TRP A 82 -13.92 -8.98 -11.22
N TYR A 83 -13.60 -10.03 -10.49
CA TYR A 83 -14.59 -10.96 -9.95
C TYR A 83 -15.43 -10.32 -8.84
N PHE A 84 -14.82 -9.60 -7.93
CA PHE A 84 -15.53 -8.87 -6.87
C PHE A 84 -16.54 -7.86 -7.43
N GLU A 85 -16.15 -7.06 -8.41
CA GLU A 85 -17.04 -6.07 -9.04
C GLU A 85 -18.28 -6.73 -9.66
N ARG A 86 -18.14 -7.91 -10.27
CA ARG A 86 -19.27 -8.68 -10.81
C ARG A 86 -20.19 -9.17 -9.71
N ILE A 87 -19.66 -9.64 -8.58
CA ILE A 87 -20.44 -10.02 -7.40
C ILE A 87 -21.22 -8.82 -6.86
N VAL A 88 -20.58 -7.66 -6.75
CA VAL A 88 -21.24 -6.42 -6.30
C VAL A 88 -22.37 -6.02 -7.26
N ARG A 89 -22.13 -6.03 -8.59
CA ARG A 89 -23.18 -5.75 -9.58
C ARG A 89 -24.36 -6.70 -9.49
N ALA A 90 -24.10 -8.00 -9.35
CA ALA A 90 -25.16 -9.00 -9.17
C ALA A 90 -25.95 -8.74 -7.89
N THR A 91 -25.28 -8.37 -6.81
CA THR A 91 -25.92 -8.02 -5.53
C THR A 91 -26.77 -6.75 -5.64
N ILE A 92 -26.32 -5.72 -6.37
CA ILE A 92 -27.11 -4.51 -6.66
C ILE A 92 -28.37 -4.87 -7.44
N LYS A 93 -28.24 -5.73 -8.46
CA LYS A 93 -29.35 -6.22 -9.28
C LYS A 93 -30.37 -6.99 -8.44
N GLU A 94 -29.92 -7.86 -7.54
CA GLU A 94 -30.75 -8.59 -6.58
C GLU A 94 -31.58 -7.62 -5.72
N ILE A 95 -30.93 -6.62 -5.10
CA ILE A 95 -31.59 -5.59 -4.29
C ILE A 95 -32.62 -4.81 -5.13
N ALA A 96 -32.24 -4.39 -6.34
CA ALA A 96 -33.13 -3.63 -7.21
C ALA A 96 -34.39 -4.43 -7.61
N ALA A 97 -34.24 -5.73 -7.86
CA ALA A 97 -35.37 -6.60 -8.19
C ALA A 97 -36.30 -6.79 -6.99
N GLU A 98 -35.78 -7.00 -5.79
CA GLU A 98 -36.56 -7.15 -4.56
C GLU A 98 -37.34 -5.87 -4.21
N GLU A 99 -36.72 -4.71 -4.41
CA GLU A 99 -37.31 -3.39 -4.08
C GLU A 99 -38.07 -2.76 -5.26
N ASN A 100 -38.17 -3.46 -6.40
CA ASN A 100 -38.83 -2.98 -7.63
C ASN A 100 -38.28 -1.65 -8.15
N ILE A 101 -36.95 -1.46 -8.07
CA ILE A 101 -36.28 -0.24 -8.52
C ILE A 101 -36.09 -0.25 -10.04
N THR A 102 -36.52 0.83 -10.69
CA THR A 102 -36.42 0.99 -12.13
C THR A 102 -35.98 2.43 -12.46
N PRO A 103 -34.97 2.65 -13.32
CA PRO A 103 -34.16 1.61 -14.00
C PRO A 103 -33.24 0.83 -13.04
N ASP A 104 -32.83 -0.38 -13.44
CA ASP A 104 -31.93 -1.21 -12.66
C ASP A 104 -30.57 -0.51 -12.49
N PRO A 105 -30.17 -0.17 -11.24
CA PRO A 105 -28.96 0.58 -10.96
C PRO A 105 -27.67 -0.21 -11.22
N SER A 106 -27.74 -1.52 -11.34
CA SER A 106 -26.59 -2.36 -11.68
C SER A 106 -26.14 -2.14 -13.13
N THR A 107 -27.04 -1.62 -13.97
CA THR A 107 -26.72 -1.32 -15.37
C THR A 107 -25.76 -0.14 -15.47
N GLY A 108 -24.53 -0.42 -15.85
CA GLY A 108 -23.47 0.59 -15.95
C GLY A 108 -22.78 0.93 -14.61
N TRP A 109 -23.15 0.28 -13.49
CA TRP A 109 -22.40 0.43 -12.25
C TRP A 109 -21.02 -0.19 -12.36
N ALA A 110 -20.00 0.55 -11.97
CA ALA A 110 -18.62 0.10 -11.86
C ALA A 110 -18.06 0.47 -10.47
N LEU A 111 -17.11 -0.31 -9.98
CA LEU A 111 -16.42 -0.06 -8.72
C LEU A 111 -15.64 1.26 -8.81
N PRO A 112 -15.89 2.26 -7.96
CA PRO A 112 -15.09 3.47 -7.97
C PRO A 112 -13.62 3.22 -7.62
N TYR A 113 -12.73 4.13 -7.97
CA TYR A 113 -11.36 4.18 -7.45
C TYR A 113 -11.18 5.40 -6.55
N TRP A 114 -10.20 5.36 -5.68
CA TRP A 114 -9.83 6.48 -4.81
C TRP A 114 -8.47 7.02 -5.26
N ASP A 115 -8.47 8.13 -6.02
CA ASP A 115 -7.24 8.81 -6.43
C ASP A 115 -6.78 9.79 -5.34
N TYR A 116 -6.09 9.27 -4.37
CA TYR A 116 -5.52 10.03 -3.25
C TYR A 116 -4.35 10.94 -3.67
N ALA A 117 -3.82 10.82 -4.87
CA ALA A 117 -2.72 11.63 -5.40
C ALA A 117 -3.18 12.66 -6.45
N LEU A 118 -4.49 12.88 -6.58
CA LEU A 118 -5.05 13.81 -7.58
C LEU A 118 -4.57 15.24 -7.38
N ASP A 119 -4.52 15.69 -6.12
CA ASP A 119 -4.19 17.07 -5.78
C ASP A 119 -2.70 17.17 -5.41
N THR A 120 -1.95 17.94 -6.20
CA THR A 120 -0.60 18.38 -5.81
C THR A 120 -0.73 19.42 -4.68
N PRO A 121 0.11 19.37 -3.64
CA PRO A 121 0.13 20.41 -2.62
C PRO A 121 0.32 21.78 -3.26
N THR A 122 -0.64 22.68 -3.08
CA THR A 122 -0.49 24.11 -3.42
C THR A 122 -0.04 24.88 -2.18
N SER A 123 0.26 26.16 -2.34
CA SER A 123 0.63 27.03 -1.21
C SER A 123 -0.53 27.34 -0.26
N ASP A 124 -1.75 26.91 -0.57
CA ASP A 124 -2.94 27.11 0.28
C ASP A 124 -3.33 25.80 0.97
N PRO A 125 -3.05 25.65 2.28
CA PRO A 125 -3.27 24.40 3.01
C PRO A 125 -4.75 24.03 3.23
N ILE A 126 -5.71 24.89 2.88
CA ILE A 126 -7.12 24.64 3.21
C ILE A 126 -7.88 23.99 2.04
N GLU A 127 -7.49 24.21 0.79
CA GLU A 127 -8.16 23.66 -0.38
C GLU A 127 -7.62 22.29 -0.87
N ASP A 128 -6.44 21.87 -0.40
CA ASP A 128 -5.69 20.74 -0.97
C ASP A 128 -5.94 19.36 -0.34
N PHE A 129 -6.81 19.24 0.66
CA PHE A 129 -6.86 18.03 1.49
C PHE A 129 -7.94 17.01 1.12
N THR A 130 -8.78 17.29 0.13
CA THR A 130 -9.98 16.47 -0.11
C THR A 130 -9.68 15.09 -0.67
N SER A 131 -8.71 14.94 -1.58
CA SER A 131 -8.39 13.63 -2.18
C SER A 131 -7.62 12.71 -1.24
N ARG A 132 -6.81 13.26 -0.32
CA ARG A 132 -5.99 12.51 0.63
C ARG A 132 -6.71 12.09 1.91
N ALA A 133 -7.91 12.61 2.14
CA ALA A 133 -8.83 12.08 3.13
C ALA A 133 -9.63 10.90 2.55
N LEU A 134 -10.09 9.98 3.40
CA LEU A 134 -11.05 8.99 2.95
C LEU A 134 -12.27 9.68 2.32
N PRO A 135 -12.84 9.18 1.22
CA PRO A 135 -14.08 9.73 0.68
C PRO A 135 -15.17 9.82 1.77
N ALA A 136 -15.97 10.88 1.77
CA ALA A 136 -16.91 11.19 2.86
C ALA A 136 -17.85 10.04 3.21
N ALA A 137 -18.26 9.25 2.20
CA ALA A 137 -19.09 8.07 2.40
C ALA A 137 -18.44 7.00 3.31
N PHE A 138 -17.12 6.98 3.46
CA PHE A 138 -16.42 6.02 4.32
C PHE A 138 -16.20 6.52 5.75
N ARG A 139 -16.42 7.82 6.00
CA ARG A 139 -16.17 8.49 7.28
C ARG A 139 -17.42 8.67 8.14
N SER A 140 -18.61 8.54 7.56
CA SER A 140 -19.88 8.73 8.26
C SER A 140 -20.46 7.40 8.75
N PRO A 141 -20.82 7.27 10.04
CA PRO A 141 -21.48 6.06 10.55
C PRO A 141 -22.89 5.84 10.00
N LYS A 142 -23.46 6.84 9.35
CA LYS A 142 -24.79 6.78 8.76
C LYS A 142 -24.74 7.13 7.28
N MET A 143 -25.68 6.57 6.52
CA MET A 143 -25.89 6.84 5.10
C MET A 143 -27.36 7.24 4.84
N PRO A 144 -27.68 7.83 3.68
CA PRO A 144 -29.06 8.09 3.31
C PRO A 144 -29.82 6.77 3.07
N ASP A 145 -31.13 6.81 3.26
CA ASP A 145 -32.04 5.68 3.00
C ASP A 145 -32.41 5.52 1.52
N SER A 146 -32.05 6.49 0.69
CA SER A 146 -32.36 6.52 -0.74
C SER A 146 -31.22 7.13 -1.56
N PRO A 147 -31.04 6.74 -2.84
CA PRO A 147 -30.07 7.36 -3.73
C PRO A 147 -30.39 8.86 -3.85
N ASN A 148 -29.36 9.69 -3.78
CA ASN A 148 -29.46 11.16 -3.73
C ASN A 148 -30.12 11.74 -2.46
N GLY A 149 -30.43 10.93 -1.46
CA GLY A 149 -30.87 11.39 -0.15
C GLY A 149 -29.81 12.26 0.54
N THR A 150 -30.27 13.26 1.31
CA THR A 150 -29.37 14.17 2.06
C THR A 150 -29.39 13.92 3.55
N LYS A 151 -30.38 13.17 4.05
CA LYS A 151 -30.49 12.83 5.46
C LYS A 151 -29.85 11.49 5.71
N LEU A 152 -28.88 11.45 6.62
CA LEU A 152 -28.15 10.24 7.02
C LEU A 152 -28.95 9.54 8.13
N THR A 153 -29.70 8.51 7.79
CA THR A 153 -30.70 7.88 8.67
C THR A 153 -30.43 6.42 8.97
N VAL A 154 -29.84 5.68 8.02
CA VAL A 154 -29.56 4.25 8.17
C VAL A 154 -28.09 3.99 8.45
N ASP A 155 -27.76 2.83 9.01
CA ASP A 155 -26.36 2.44 9.26
C ASP A 155 -25.58 2.31 7.95
N ASN A 156 -24.35 2.75 7.97
CA ASN A 156 -23.48 2.76 6.80
C ASN A 156 -22.52 1.57 6.80
N PRO A 157 -22.67 0.59 5.90
CA PRO A 157 -21.76 -0.56 5.82
C PRO A 157 -20.33 -0.24 5.37
N LEU A 158 -20.06 0.98 4.85
CA LEU A 158 -18.71 1.40 4.45
C LEU A 158 -17.93 2.03 5.61
N PHE A 159 -18.61 2.35 6.70
CA PHE A 159 -17.97 2.96 7.86
C PHE A 159 -17.33 1.91 8.76
N LEU A 160 -16.07 2.12 9.13
CA LEU A 160 -15.45 1.43 10.24
C LEU A 160 -15.09 2.43 11.35
N PRO A 161 -15.31 2.08 12.64
CA PRO A 161 -14.91 2.93 13.75
C PRO A 161 -13.39 3.05 13.84
N GLU A 162 -12.93 4.09 14.48
CA GLU A 162 -11.53 4.26 14.82
C GLU A 162 -11.22 3.55 16.14
N LYS A 163 -10.06 2.87 16.17
CA LYS A 163 -9.58 2.19 17.36
C LYS A 163 -8.07 2.05 17.31
N GLN A 164 -7.41 2.35 18.42
CA GLN A 164 -6.05 1.93 18.67
C GLN A 164 -6.08 0.56 19.34
N ALA A 165 -5.76 -0.48 18.59
CA ALA A 165 -5.66 -1.82 19.16
C ALA A 165 -4.46 -1.92 20.09
N THR A 166 -4.63 -2.65 21.21
CA THR A 166 -3.62 -2.78 22.27
C THR A 166 -3.01 -4.18 22.35
N SER A 167 -3.51 -5.11 21.57
CA SER A 167 -3.01 -6.49 21.43
C SER A 167 -3.60 -7.16 20.21
N THR A 168 -3.02 -8.27 19.78
CA THR A 168 -3.56 -9.11 18.68
C THR A 168 -5.01 -9.54 18.95
N ALA A 169 -5.32 -9.95 20.18
CA ALA A 169 -6.70 -10.34 20.53
C ALA A 169 -7.67 -9.16 20.45
N ASP A 170 -7.25 -7.98 20.92
CA ASP A 170 -8.03 -6.76 20.83
C ASP A 170 -8.20 -6.28 19.40
N PHE A 171 -7.18 -6.43 18.56
CA PHE A 171 -7.20 -6.08 17.14
C PHE A 171 -8.33 -6.81 16.37
N TRP A 172 -8.52 -8.08 16.64
CA TRP A 172 -9.50 -8.91 15.91
C TRP A 172 -10.92 -8.89 16.50
N GLN A 173 -11.17 -8.19 17.62
CA GLN A 173 -12.50 -8.13 18.22
C GLN A 173 -13.54 -7.46 17.33
N THR A 174 -13.19 -6.35 16.70
CA THR A 174 -14.10 -5.57 15.84
C THR A 174 -13.35 -4.95 14.66
N PRO A 175 -13.98 -4.86 13.47
CA PRO A 175 -13.45 -4.10 12.36
C PRO A 175 -13.19 -2.64 12.77
N HIS A 176 -12.01 -2.12 12.44
CA HIS A 176 -11.63 -0.75 12.78
C HIS A 176 -10.53 -0.22 11.86
N ARG A 177 -10.39 1.10 11.84
CA ARG A 177 -9.26 1.85 11.26
C ARG A 177 -8.44 2.50 12.37
N SER A 178 -7.26 3.00 12.05
CA SER A 178 -6.45 3.75 13.00
C SER A 178 -7.10 5.08 13.40
N PRO A 179 -6.81 5.62 14.60
CA PRO A 179 -7.31 6.91 15.04
C PRO A 179 -6.95 8.03 14.06
N GLY A 180 -7.91 8.92 13.78
CA GLY A 180 -7.76 10.07 12.90
C GLY A 180 -8.14 9.82 11.43
N THR A 181 -8.33 8.56 11.01
CA THR A 181 -8.60 8.22 9.61
C THR A 181 -9.99 8.63 9.13
N ASN A 182 -10.96 8.76 10.03
CA ASN A 182 -12.29 9.28 9.70
C ASN A 182 -12.38 10.81 9.71
N SER A 183 -11.23 11.49 9.84
CA SER A 183 -11.14 12.95 9.71
C SER A 183 -11.46 13.41 8.29
N ALA A 184 -11.95 14.63 8.14
CA ALA A 184 -12.07 15.30 6.85
C ALA A 184 -10.73 15.88 6.36
N PHE A 185 -9.70 15.84 7.21
CA PHE A 185 -8.36 16.31 6.92
C PHE A 185 -7.49 15.21 6.32
N GLU A 186 -6.31 15.59 5.87
CA GLU A 186 -5.32 14.67 5.30
C GLU A 186 -5.01 13.50 6.25
N VAL A 187 -5.23 12.30 5.76
CA VAL A 187 -4.84 11.05 6.43
C VAL A 187 -3.48 10.58 5.90
N LEU A 188 -3.21 10.91 4.64
CA LEU A 188 -2.04 10.44 3.89
C LEU A 188 -1.21 11.63 3.43
N PRO A 189 0.00 11.85 3.96
CA PRO A 189 0.92 12.86 3.44
C PRO A 189 1.18 12.62 1.95
N TYR A 190 1.18 13.69 1.14
CA TYR A 190 1.38 13.58 -0.32
C TYR A 190 2.69 12.88 -0.69
N THR A 191 3.75 13.11 0.07
CA THR A 191 5.03 12.45 -0.11
C THR A 191 4.96 10.94 -0.02
N ASP A 192 4.04 10.42 0.80
CA ASP A 192 3.93 8.98 1.10
C ASP A 192 3.07 8.23 0.08
N ILE A 193 2.31 8.96 -0.77
CA ILE A 193 1.33 8.35 -1.67
C ILE A 193 1.52 8.75 -3.14
N ASN A 194 2.55 9.54 -3.43
CA ASN A 194 2.83 10.03 -4.77
C ASN A 194 3.31 8.89 -5.69
N PRO A 195 2.56 8.54 -6.76
CA PRO A 195 2.90 7.42 -7.63
C PRO A 195 3.99 7.74 -8.68
N PHE A 196 4.56 8.94 -8.70
CA PHE A 196 5.44 9.38 -9.79
C PHE A 196 6.68 8.51 -9.95
N THR A 197 7.31 8.08 -8.86
CA THR A 197 8.46 7.19 -8.92
C THR A 197 8.08 5.88 -9.62
N ALA A 198 6.96 5.28 -9.25
CA ALA A 198 6.44 4.07 -9.88
C ALA A 198 6.12 4.28 -11.37
N ILE A 199 5.34 5.31 -11.69
CA ILE A 199 4.87 5.58 -13.06
C ILE A 199 6.03 5.97 -14.00
N SER A 200 7.14 6.45 -13.48
CA SER A 200 8.34 6.79 -14.27
C SER A 200 9.19 5.56 -14.63
N GLN A 201 9.01 4.43 -13.97
CA GLN A 201 9.72 3.20 -14.30
C GLN A 201 9.31 2.69 -15.69
N THR A 202 10.27 2.12 -16.41
CA THR A 202 10.04 1.54 -17.75
C THR A 202 10.11 0.02 -17.76
N VAL A 203 10.55 -0.59 -16.65
CA VAL A 203 10.67 -2.04 -16.47
C VAL A 203 9.55 -2.49 -15.54
N PHE A 204 8.82 -3.54 -15.92
CA PHE A 204 7.73 -4.07 -15.10
C PHE A 204 8.26 -4.74 -13.83
N ALA A 205 9.22 -5.65 -13.97
CA ALA A 205 9.78 -6.38 -12.85
C ALA A 205 11.25 -6.71 -13.13
N ALA A 206 12.07 -6.70 -12.09
CA ALA A 206 13.49 -6.96 -12.18
C ALA A 206 13.85 -8.32 -11.56
N THR A 207 14.94 -8.92 -12.02
CA THR A 207 15.47 -10.19 -11.48
C THR A 207 16.36 -9.91 -10.28
N HIS A 208 15.79 -9.60 -9.11
CA HIS A 208 16.64 -9.27 -7.98
C HIS A 208 16.38 -10.08 -6.74
N THR A 209 17.46 -10.36 -6.11
CA THR A 209 17.51 -10.83 -4.73
C THR A 209 17.45 -9.68 -3.73
N ARG A 210 17.47 -8.41 -4.22
CA ARG A 210 17.46 -7.19 -3.37
C ARG A 210 16.93 -6.01 -4.17
N GLN A 211 16.18 -5.17 -3.50
CA GLN A 211 15.49 -3.96 -3.98
C GLN A 211 16.40 -2.92 -4.68
N THR A 212 17.68 -3.18 -4.78
CA THR A 212 18.72 -2.21 -4.95
C THR A 212 19.36 -2.15 -6.32
N ASP A 213 19.15 -3.16 -7.15
CA ASP A 213 19.92 -3.21 -8.39
C ASP A 213 19.18 -2.56 -9.57
N GLN A 214 17.84 -2.59 -9.60
CA GLN A 214 17.05 -1.83 -10.58
C GLN A 214 15.64 -1.56 -10.05
N PRO A 215 15.27 -0.30 -9.79
CA PRO A 215 13.89 0.01 -9.47
C PRO A 215 12.99 -0.42 -10.63
N SER A 216 11.88 -1.07 -10.31
CA SER A 216 10.90 -1.55 -11.27
C SER A 216 9.50 -1.10 -10.88
N PHE A 217 8.61 -1.01 -11.86
CA PHE A 217 7.22 -0.63 -11.63
C PHE A 217 6.49 -1.62 -10.73
N GLY A 218 6.51 -2.90 -11.09
CA GLY A 218 6.01 -4.02 -10.31
C GLY A 218 7.14 -4.69 -9.51
N SER A 219 6.77 -5.66 -8.69
CA SER A 219 7.66 -6.31 -7.74
C SER A 219 8.51 -7.42 -8.36
N GLU A 220 9.38 -8.03 -7.56
CA GLU A 220 10.44 -8.95 -7.97
C GLU A 220 9.94 -10.15 -8.80
N ILE A 221 10.74 -10.58 -9.76
CA ILE A 221 10.49 -11.79 -10.55
C ILE A 221 10.64 -13.04 -9.67
N SER A 222 9.58 -13.84 -9.58
CA SER A 222 9.58 -15.13 -8.91
C SER A 222 9.10 -16.22 -9.85
N TYR A 223 10.00 -17.10 -10.28
CA TYR A 223 9.66 -18.20 -11.20
C TYR A 223 9.00 -19.41 -10.51
N THR A 224 8.96 -19.44 -9.18
CA THR A 224 8.66 -20.66 -8.42
C THR A 224 7.37 -20.63 -7.64
N SER A 225 6.82 -19.48 -7.31
CA SER A 225 5.62 -19.41 -6.47
C SER A 225 4.98 -18.02 -6.42
N MET A 226 3.70 -17.99 -6.06
CA MET A 226 2.99 -16.81 -5.57
C MET A 226 3.26 -16.63 -4.07
N ASP A 227 4.53 -16.52 -3.66
CA ASP A 227 4.83 -16.32 -2.25
C ASP A 227 4.44 -14.91 -1.82
N HIS A 228 3.83 -14.82 -0.65
CA HIS A 228 3.69 -13.56 0.06
C HIS A 228 5.08 -13.06 0.49
N PHE A 229 5.30 -11.74 0.38
CA PHE A 229 6.44 -11.03 0.98
C PHE A 229 7.84 -11.57 0.68
N ARG A 230 8.14 -11.78 -0.59
CA ARG A 230 9.53 -11.82 -0.98
C ARG A 230 10.11 -10.40 -0.95
N ARG A 231 11.43 -10.29 -0.82
CA ARG A 231 12.20 -9.08 -0.48
C ARG A 231 12.29 -8.05 -1.61
N GLY A 232 11.32 -7.94 -2.49
CA GLY A 232 11.46 -7.13 -3.69
C GLY A 232 10.19 -6.38 -4.06
N PHE A 233 9.71 -5.48 -3.18
CA PHE A 233 8.61 -4.59 -3.54
C PHE A 233 9.03 -3.70 -4.71
N GLY A 234 8.25 -3.72 -5.80
CA GLY A 234 8.35 -2.72 -6.85
C GLY A 234 7.84 -1.38 -6.37
N GLU A 235 8.14 -0.35 -7.14
CA GLU A 235 7.84 1.03 -6.76
C GLU A 235 6.33 1.25 -6.51
N LEU A 236 5.44 0.65 -7.32
CA LEU A 236 3.99 0.81 -7.13
C LEU A 236 3.48 0.11 -5.87
N GLU A 237 4.03 -1.04 -5.55
CA GLU A 237 3.64 -1.77 -4.33
C GLU A 237 4.21 -1.10 -3.09
N ASN A 238 5.43 -0.54 -3.16
CA ASN A 238 6.03 0.20 -2.05
C ASN A 238 5.30 1.54 -1.84
N VAL A 239 5.19 2.35 -2.88
CA VAL A 239 4.52 3.68 -2.89
C VAL A 239 3.67 3.79 -4.15
N PRO A 240 2.37 3.94 -4.04
CA PRO A 240 1.57 4.28 -2.85
C PRO A 240 0.99 3.08 -2.07
N HIS A 241 0.98 1.85 -2.61
CA HIS A 241 0.16 0.76 -2.07
C HIS A 241 0.40 0.51 -0.58
N ASN A 242 1.64 0.13 -0.18
CA ASN A 242 1.94 -0.20 1.21
C ASN A 242 1.76 1.01 2.15
N GLN A 243 2.01 2.23 1.66
CA GLN A 243 1.88 3.44 2.47
C GLN A 243 0.41 3.78 2.75
N VAL A 244 -0.48 3.58 1.78
CA VAL A 244 -1.93 3.74 1.99
C VAL A 244 -2.46 2.72 2.99
N HIS A 245 -2.04 1.45 2.88
CA HIS A 245 -2.39 0.43 3.85
C HIS A 245 -1.93 0.81 5.28
N GLY A 246 -0.68 1.23 5.41
CA GLY A 246 -0.09 1.64 6.69
C GLY A 246 -0.73 2.90 7.28
N GLY A 247 -1.03 3.89 6.45
CA GLY A 247 -1.60 5.18 6.86
C GLY A 247 -3.07 5.09 7.26
N VAL A 248 -3.89 4.30 6.55
CA VAL A 248 -5.27 4.00 6.98
C VAL A 248 -5.26 3.11 8.22
N GLY A 249 -4.32 2.17 8.29
CA GLY A 249 -4.08 1.34 9.46
C GLY A 249 -5.28 0.50 9.90
N GLY A 250 -5.32 0.08 11.16
CA GLY A 250 -6.32 -0.86 11.64
C GLY A 250 -6.37 -2.11 10.76
N TRP A 251 -7.55 -2.56 10.34
CA TRP A 251 -7.66 -3.73 9.48
C TRP A 251 -7.01 -3.53 8.10
N MET A 252 -7.00 -2.29 7.55
CA MET A 252 -6.25 -2.00 6.32
C MET A 252 -4.74 -2.21 6.48
N GLY A 253 -4.18 -2.05 7.68
CA GLY A 253 -2.76 -2.27 7.97
C GLY A 253 -2.36 -3.74 8.13
N SER A 254 -3.30 -4.69 8.02
CA SER A 254 -3.08 -6.13 8.15
C SER A 254 -3.50 -6.85 6.87
N VAL A 255 -2.67 -7.74 6.33
CA VAL A 255 -3.00 -8.54 5.13
C VAL A 255 -4.27 -9.35 5.35
N ALA A 256 -4.40 -9.99 6.51
CA ALA A 256 -5.55 -10.82 6.84
C ALA A 256 -6.85 -10.01 7.04
N GLY A 257 -6.73 -8.72 7.37
CA GLY A 257 -7.87 -7.81 7.61
C GLY A 257 -8.26 -6.93 6.43
N ALA A 258 -7.29 -6.54 5.61
CA ALA A 258 -7.39 -5.41 4.68
C ALA A 258 -8.60 -5.49 3.74
N ALA A 259 -8.83 -6.61 3.07
CA ALA A 259 -9.94 -6.76 2.12
C ALA A 259 -11.33 -6.79 2.78
N ARG A 260 -11.40 -6.80 4.11
CA ARG A 260 -12.64 -6.66 4.88
C ARG A 260 -12.93 -5.22 5.29
N ASP A 261 -12.04 -4.27 4.99
CA ASP A 261 -12.34 -2.85 5.02
C ASP A 261 -12.86 -2.41 3.63
N PRO A 262 -14.05 -1.81 3.52
CA PRO A 262 -14.61 -1.43 2.23
C PRO A 262 -13.75 -0.48 1.40
N ILE A 263 -12.88 0.33 2.01
CA ILE A 263 -11.98 1.23 1.26
C ILE A 263 -10.88 0.49 0.50
N PHE A 264 -10.51 -0.73 0.93
CA PHE A 264 -9.55 -1.59 0.26
C PHE A 264 -9.83 -1.71 -1.25
N TRP A 265 -11.07 -1.93 -1.61
CA TRP A 265 -11.47 -2.17 -2.99
C TRP A 265 -11.32 -0.94 -3.88
N LEU A 266 -11.57 0.27 -3.33
CA LEU A 266 -11.35 1.52 -4.04
C LEU A 266 -9.85 1.84 -4.15
N HIS A 267 -9.08 1.53 -3.10
CA HIS A 267 -7.62 1.64 -3.11
C HIS A 267 -7.01 0.76 -4.19
N HIS A 268 -7.34 -0.53 -4.21
CA HIS A 268 -6.82 -1.45 -5.24
C HIS A 268 -7.35 -1.13 -6.65
N SER A 269 -8.57 -0.59 -6.77
CA SER A 269 -9.05 -0.05 -8.04
C SER A 269 -8.18 1.10 -8.56
N ASN A 270 -7.63 1.94 -7.66
CA ASN A 270 -6.66 2.96 -8.04
C ASN A 270 -5.29 2.36 -8.41
N ILE A 271 -4.81 1.34 -7.70
CA ILE A 271 -3.57 0.62 -8.06
C ILE A 271 -3.71 0.00 -9.47
N ASP A 272 -4.84 -0.61 -9.78
CA ASP A 272 -5.13 -1.15 -11.12
C ASP A 272 -5.20 -0.04 -12.19
N ARG A 273 -5.76 1.13 -11.85
CA ARG A 273 -5.75 2.32 -12.71
C ARG A 273 -4.34 2.80 -13.01
N LEU A 274 -3.49 2.87 -11.99
CA LEU A 274 -2.08 3.27 -12.16
C LEU A 274 -1.32 2.29 -13.05
N TRP A 275 -1.56 0.98 -12.94
CA TRP A 275 -1.01 0.01 -13.88
C TRP A 275 -1.52 0.24 -15.31
N SER A 276 -2.80 0.52 -15.47
CA SER A 276 -3.38 0.84 -16.78
C SER A 276 -2.82 2.14 -17.36
N SER A 277 -2.57 3.16 -16.53
CA SER A 277 -1.86 4.38 -16.91
C SER A 277 -0.43 4.11 -17.35
N TRP A 278 0.30 3.27 -16.61
CA TRP A 278 1.66 2.87 -16.96
C TRP A 278 1.73 2.15 -18.31
N LEU A 279 0.81 1.23 -18.58
CA LEU A 279 0.68 0.53 -19.87
C LEU A 279 0.34 1.48 -21.02
N SER A 280 -0.44 2.54 -20.76
CA SER A 280 -0.82 3.54 -21.77
C SER A 280 0.36 4.39 -22.26
N LYS A 281 1.53 4.26 -21.64
CA LYS A 281 2.79 4.93 -22.00
C LYS A 281 3.72 4.01 -22.82
N ASP A 282 3.16 3.01 -23.49
CA ASP A 282 3.88 2.01 -24.30
C ASP A 282 4.83 1.10 -23.51
N ASN A 283 4.65 1.02 -22.19
CA ASN A 283 5.36 0.07 -21.34
C ASN A 283 4.79 -1.35 -21.52
N LEU A 284 5.60 -2.36 -21.28
CA LEU A 284 5.26 -3.75 -21.57
C LEU A 284 5.17 -4.61 -20.30
N ASN A 285 4.15 -5.45 -20.25
CA ASN A 285 4.06 -6.53 -19.27
C ASN A 285 5.13 -7.61 -19.51
N PRO A 286 5.45 -8.44 -18.51
CA PRO A 286 6.26 -9.64 -18.74
C PRO A 286 5.63 -10.56 -19.79
N ASP A 287 6.49 -11.19 -20.61
CA ASP A 287 6.10 -12.16 -21.62
C ASP A 287 6.52 -13.60 -21.28
N HIS A 288 7.13 -13.80 -20.12
CA HIS A 288 7.61 -15.10 -19.67
C HIS A 288 6.45 -16.05 -19.33
N THR A 289 6.55 -17.30 -19.79
CA THR A 289 5.48 -18.30 -19.61
C THR A 289 5.13 -18.56 -18.15
N SER A 290 6.12 -18.58 -17.25
CA SER A 290 5.85 -18.73 -15.81
C SER A 290 4.95 -17.62 -15.23
N TRP A 291 5.04 -16.40 -15.79
CA TRP A 291 4.16 -15.31 -15.40
C TRP A 291 2.80 -15.39 -16.10
N LEU A 292 2.80 -15.66 -17.40
CA LEU A 292 1.59 -15.70 -18.22
C LEU A 292 0.65 -16.85 -17.84
N ASP A 293 1.19 -18.01 -17.51
CA ASP A 293 0.44 -19.24 -17.29
C ASP A 293 0.17 -19.53 -15.80
N GLN A 294 0.57 -18.61 -14.88
CA GLN A 294 0.23 -18.70 -13.46
C GLN A 294 -1.29 -18.67 -13.30
N THR A 295 -1.83 -19.69 -12.65
CA THR A 295 -3.26 -19.81 -12.36
C THR A 295 -3.59 -19.17 -11.02
N PHE A 296 -4.70 -18.43 -10.97
CA PHE A 296 -5.31 -17.86 -9.76
C PHE A 296 -6.63 -18.57 -9.46
N ILE A 297 -7.16 -18.40 -8.25
CA ILE A 297 -8.43 -18.98 -7.83
C ILE A 297 -9.35 -17.87 -7.33
N PHE A 298 -10.47 -17.69 -8.02
CA PHE A 298 -11.51 -16.73 -7.66
C PHE A 298 -12.90 -17.37 -7.74
N PHE A 299 -13.93 -16.61 -7.41
CA PHE A 299 -15.32 -17.02 -7.55
C PHE A 299 -16.11 -15.99 -8.34
N ASP A 300 -17.00 -16.44 -9.19
CA ASP A 300 -17.88 -15.57 -9.97
C ASP A 300 -19.13 -15.12 -9.17
N GLU A 301 -19.97 -14.31 -9.79
CA GLU A 301 -21.21 -13.80 -9.22
C GLU A 301 -22.27 -14.87 -8.89
N ASN A 302 -22.08 -16.10 -9.36
CA ASN A 302 -22.92 -17.24 -9.04
C ASN A 302 -22.29 -18.14 -7.97
N GLY A 303 -21.15 -17.73 -7.37
CA GLY A 303 -20.41 -18.52 -6.41
C GLY A 303 -19.68 -19.73 -7.01
N GLN A 304 -19.45 -19.73 -8.34
CA GLN A 304 -18.73 -20.80 -9.00
C GLN A 304 -17.25 -20.51 -9.06
N ILE A 305 -16.44 -21.53 -8.75
CA ILE A 305 -14.99 -21.43 -8.79
C ILE A 305 -14.48 -21.14 -10.21
N GLN A 306 -13.55 -20.21 -10.32
CA GLN A 306 -12.91 -19.81 -11.55
C GLN A 306 -11.39 -19.93 -11.37
N LYS A 307 -10.69 -20.41 -12.40
CA LYS A 307 -9.23 -20.61 -12.38
C LYS A 307 -8.55 -19.95 -13.58
N PRO A 308 -8.67 -18.60 -13.68
CA PRO A 308 -8.01 -17.86 -14.76
C PRO A 308 -6.49 -17.86 -14.58
N THR A 309 -5.80 -17.53 -15.68
CA THR A 309 -4.35 -17.31 -15.68
C THR A 309 -4.02 -15.81 -15.71
N SER A 310 -2.78 -15.44 -15.37
CA SER A 310 -2.29 -14.06 -15.51
C SER A 310 -2.54 -13.50 -16.90
N ARG A 311 -2.46 -14.35 -17.94
CA ARG A 311 -2.68 -14.00 -19.36
C ARG A 311 -4.02 -13.30 -19.61
N GLU A 312 -5.04 -13.64 -18.82
CA GLU A 312 -6.38 -13.06 -18.94
C GLU A 312 -6.47 -11.64 -18.37
N PHE A 313 -5.43 -11.18 -17.63
CA PHE A 313 -5.38 -9.89 -16.94
C PHE A 313 -4.26 -8.97 -17.43
N LEU A 314 -3.71 -9.19 -18.63
CA LEU A 314 -2.61 -8.38 -19.22
C LEU A 314 -3.02 -6.92 -19.48
N GLY A 315 -4.28 -6.68 -19.71
CA GLY A 315 -4.86 -5.38 -19.98
C GLY A 315 -6.32 -5.34 -19.56
N ILE A 316 -6.93 -4.20 -19.74
CA ILE A 316 -8.37 -4.04 -19.55
C ILE A 316 -9.05 -4.29 -20.89
N ASP A 317 -9.98 -5.26 -20.95
CA ASP A 317 -10.90 -5.34 -22.08
C ASP A 317 -11.94 -4.21 -21.94
N PRO A 318 -12.05 -3.29 -22.89
CA PRO A 318 -13.03 -2.20 -22.82
C PRO A 318 -14.48 -2.67 -22.73
N ARG A 319 -14.77 -3.94 -23.02
CA ARG A 319 -16.09 -4.54 -22.84
C ARG A 319 -16.39 -4.85 -21.37
N ASP A 320 -15.36 -5.02 -20.54
CA ASP A 320 -15.51 -5.30 -19.11
C ASP A 320 -15.59 -4.00 -18.31
N TYR A 321 -14.53 -3.19 -18.35
CA TYR A 321 -14.51 -1.89 -17.70
C TYR A 321 -13.43 -0.96 -18.28
N GLY A 322 -13.49 0.30 -17.87
CA GLY A 322 -12.45 1.31 -18.13
C GLY A 322 -12.41 2.31 -16.98
N TYR A 323 -11.50 3.25 -17.07
CA TYR A 323 -11.35 4.34 -16.10
C TYR A 323 -11.79 5.68 -16.68
N GLU A 324 -12.40 6.52 -15.85
CA GLU A 324 -12.77 7.90 -16.21
C GLU A 324 -11.54 8.70 -16.64
N SER A 325 -10.39 8.49 -15.97
CA SER A 325 -9.12 9.11 -16.28
C SER A 325 -7.96 8.17 -15.99
N LEU A 326 -6.95 8.19 -16.88
CA LEU A 326 -5.65 7.55 -16.70
C LEU A 326 -4.54 8.58 -16.41
N THR A 327 -4.88 9.85 -16.12
CA THR A 327 -3.88 10.85 -15.74
C THR A 327 -3.32 10.55 -14.35
N ASP A 328 -2.03 10.79 -14.17
CA ASP A 328 -1.27 10.42 -12.97
C ASP A 328 -1.10 11.59 -11.99
N GLY A 329 -1.95 12.60 -12.06
CA GLY A 329 -1.75 13.86 -11.35
C GLY A 329 -0.77 14.80 -12.08
N ASN A 330 -0.72 16.07 -11.66
CA ASN A 330 0.05 17.16 -12.31
C ASN A 330 1.44 17.35 -11.66
N GLY A 331 2.22 16.30 -11.45
CA GLY A 331 3.58 16.43 -10.91
C GLY A 331 4.64 16.62 -12.01
N THR A 332 5.60 17.50 -11.75
CA THR A 332 6.83 17.56 -12.56
C THR A 332 7.59 16.24 -12.40
N ARG A 333 7.85 15.56 -13.53
CA ARG A 333 8.65 14.34 -13.55
C ARG A 333 10.00 14.57 -12.85
N PRO A 334 10.39 13.76 -11.86
CA PRO A 334 11.80 13.65 -11.52
C PRO A 334 12.54 13.19 -12.79
N VAL A 335 13.68 13.77 -13.07
CA VAL A 335 14.57 13.29 -14.13
C VAL A 335 15.13 11.95 -13.64
N VAL A 336 14.57 10.84 -14.09
CA VAL A 336 15.14 9.52 -13.84
C VAL A 336 16.32 9.37 -14.80
N VAL A 337 17.52 9.36 -14.24
CA VAL A 337 18.73 8.93 -14.98
C VAL A 337 18.66 7.40 -15.00
N PRO A 338 18.68 6.75 -16.18
CA PRO A 338 18.71 5.30 -16.25
C PRO A 338 19.95 4.78 -15.48
N PRO A 339 19.82 3.78 -14.62
CA PRO A 339 20.97 3.22 -13.92
C PRO A 339 21.97 2.65 -14.94
N ALA A 340 23.24 2.94 -14.74
CA ALA A 340 24.32 2.32 -15.51
C ALA A 340 24.33 0.81 -15.21
N GLN A 341 24.55 -0.02 -16.23
CA GLN A 341 24.73 -1.47 -16.04
C GLN A 341 25.91 -1.71 -15.10
N VAL A 342 25.64 -2.28 -13.94
CA VAL A 342 26.65 -2.58 -12.93
C VAL A 342 27.22 -4.00 -13.18
N PRO A 343 28.56 -4.16 -13.28
CA PRO A 343 29.18 -5.50 -13.25
C PRO A 343 28.94 -6.14 -11.88
N GLU A 344 28.82 -7.47 -11.84
CA GLU A 344 28.75 -8.26 -10.61
C GLU A 344 30.00 -8.01 -9.72
N ALA A 345 29.93 -7.02 -8.84
CA ALA A 345 30.89 -6.82 -7.77
C ALA A 345 30.35 -7.54 -6.51
N GLY A 346 31.17 -8.28 -5.83
CA GLY A 346 30.76 -9.00 -4.62
C GLY A 346 30.33 -8.03 -3.51
N GLU A 347 29.20 -8.32 -2.88
CA GLU A 347 28.65 -7.57 -1.75
C GLU A 347 29.66 -7.45 -0.60
N ARG A 348 29.85 -6.22 -0.10
CA ARG A 348 30.70 -5.96 1.05
C ARG A 348 29.95 -5.10 2.09
N VAL A 349 29.73 -5.67 3.27
CA VAL A 349 29.20 -4.92 4.41
C VAL A 349 30.25 -3.89 4.87
N LEU A 350 29.89 -2.63 4.84
CA LEU A 350 30.71 -1.50 5.26
C LEU A 350 30.54 -1.19 6.74
N ALA A 351 29.30 -1.20 7.20
CA ALA A 351 28.95 -0.90 8.58
C ALA A 351 27.62 -1.54 8.99
N THR A 352 27.48 -1.70 10.27
CA THR A 352 26.23 -2.16 10.88
C THR A 352 25.94 -1.32 12.11
N ALA A 353 24.66 -1.08 12.38
CA ALA A 353 24.22 -0.70 13.72
C ALA A 353 23.60 -1.96 14.34
N ALA A 354 24.28 -2.51 15.32
CA ALA A 354 23.74 -3.59 16.13
C ALA A 354 22.72 -2.98 17.10
N GLY A 355 21.43 -3.14 16.81
CA GLY A 355 20.42 -3.05 17.86
C GLY A 355 20.60 -4.22 18.83
N ASN A 356 20.22 -4.06 20.09
CA ASN A 356 19.75 -5.17 20.92
C ASN A 356 18.75 -5.98 20.07
N PRO A 357 18.44 -7.26 20.37
CA PRO A 357 17.68 -8.11 19.43
C PRO A 357 16.41 -7.48 18.86
N ARG A 358 15.96 -6.37 19.42
CA ARG A 358 14.81 -5.60 18.92
C ARG A 358 14.96 -4.12 19.31
N GLN A 359 15.16 -3.23 18.33
CA GLN A 359 15.16 -1.78 18.55
C GLN A 359 13.74 -1.25 18.32
N LEU A 360 13.11 -0.68 19.36
CA LEU A 360 11.80 -0.08 19.23
C LEU A 360 11.87 1.26 18.51
N LEU A 361 10.88 1.53 17.68
CA LEU A 361 10.64 2.81 17.02
C LEU A 361 9.61 3.62 17.82
N SER A 362 9.88 4.90 17.99
CA SER A 362 8.94 5.81 18.64
C SER A 362 7.82 6.21 17.67
N LEU A 363 6.57 6.25 18.16
CA LEU A 363 5.41 6.77 17.42
C LEU A 363 5.29 8.31 17.53
N HIS A 364 6.18 8.98 18.28
CA HIS A 364 6.03 10.38 18.64
C HIS A 364 7.22 11.25 18.22
N GLU A 365 8.41 10.68 18.16
CA GLU A 365 9.68 11.40 17.97
C GLU A 365 10.67 10.56 17.15
N PRO A 366 11.69 11.17 16.53
CA PRO A 366 12.72 10.45 15.79
C PRO A 366 13.44 9.39 16.63
N THR A 367 13.69 8.22 16.02
CA THR A 367 14.61 7.21 16.55
C THR A 367 15.92 7.31 15.78
N GLU A 368 17.00 7.68 16.45
CA GLU A 368 18.33 7.86 15.83
C GLU A 368 19.24 6.66 16.10
N VAL A 369 19.96 6.24 15.05
CA VAL A 369 20.90 5.09 15.10
C VAL A 369 22.19 5.46 14.36
N SER A 370 23.35 5.29 15.00
CA SER A 370 24.66 5.52 14.38
C SER A 370 25.20 4.25 13.76
N LEU A 371 25.74 4.34 12.55
CA LEU A 371 26.38 3.24 11.85
C LEU A 371 27.86 3.09 12.27
N GLU A 372 28.27 1.90 12.65
CA GLU A 372 29.64 1.59 13.06
C GLU A 372 30.28 0.50 12.16
N PRO A 373 31.56 0.56 11.83
CA PRO A 373 32.55 1.57 12.25
C PRO A 373 32.45 2.89 11.44
N ALA A 374 32.40 4.00 12.14
CA ALA A 374 32.22 5.34 11.56
C ALA A 374 33.23 5.68 10.45
N ASP A 375 34.51 5.33 10.65
CA ASP A 375 35.60 5.59 9.68
C ASP A 375 35.41 4.83 8.36
N ALA A 376 34.84 3.64 8.37
CA ALA A 376 34.61 2.86 7.16
C ALA A 376 33.46 3.49 6.33
N VAL A 377 32.39 3.92 6.98
CA VAL A 377 31.24 4.60 6.36
C VAL A 377 31.67 5.92 5.75
N SER A 378 32.34 6.75 6.52
CA SER A 378 32.81 8.06 6.04
C SER A 378 33.78 7.95 4.86
N ARG A 379 34.68 6.96 4.86
CA ARG A 379 35.55 6.68 3.72
C ARG A 379 34.80 6.21 2.49
N ALA A 380 33.86 5.27 2.65
CA ALA A 380 33.05 4.78 1.55
C ALA A 380 32.22 5.91 0.91
N MET A 381 31.49 6.67 1.72
CA MET A 381 30.70 7.80 1.23
C MET A 381 31.56 8.85 0.50
N ARG A 382 32.78 9.16 0.98
CA ARG A 382 33.68 10.13 0.34
C ARG A 382 34.42 9.57 -0.87
N SER A 383 34.61 8.26 -0.97
CA SER A 383 35.30 7.63 -2.10
C SER A 383 34.45 7.49 -3.36
N MET A 384 33.16 7.72 -3.28
CA MET A 384 32.22 7.61 -4.39
C MET A 384 32.39 8.63 -5.51
N THR A 385 33.30 9.61 -5.35
CA THR A 385 33.60 10.63 -6.39
C THR A 385 34.49 10.14 -7.53
N ALA A 386 35.02 8.93 -7.47
CA ALA A 386 35.94 8.43 -8.50
C ALA A 386 35.20 7.54 -9.54
N PRO A 387 35.23 7.89 -10.83
CA PRO A 387 34.45 7.21 -11.86
C PRO A 387 35.00 5.83 -12.30
N SER A 388 35.79 5.16 -11.48
CA SER A 388 36.50 3.94 -11.90
C SER A 388 35.75 2.63 -11.69
N THR A 389 34.69 2.58 -10.90
CA THR A 389 33.79 1.45 -10.79
C THR A 389 32.48 1.95 -10.15
N PRO A 390 31.32 1.82 -10.80
CA PRO A 390 30.06 2.16 -10.14
C PRO A 390 29.84 1.14 -9.01
N GLN A 391 29.87 1.60 -7.77
CA GLN A 391 29.49 0.82 -6.60
C GLN A 391 28.23 1.47 -6.03
N ASN A 392 27.16 0.70 -5.91
CA ASN A 392 25.96 1.18 -5.24
C ASN A 392 26.11 1.05 -3.72
N LEU A 393 25.59 2.03 -3.00
CA LEU A 393 25.46 2.00 -1.55
C LEU A 393 24.05 1.64 -1.16
N ILE A 394 23.92 0.55 -0.43
CA ILE A 394 22.64 0.01 -0.03
C ILE A 394 22.50 0.08 1.48
N LEU A 395 21.48 0.80 1.93
CA LEU A 395 21.05 0.87 3.32
C LEU A 395 19.92 -0.14 3.53
N THR A 396 20.11 -1.12 4.42
CA THR A 396 19.06 -2.10 4.74
C THR A 396 18.68 -2.03 6.20
N VAL A 397 17.40 -1.88 6.46
CA VAL A 397 16.76 -2.00 7.79
C VAL A 397 16.23 -3.44 7.90
N HIS A 398 16.84 -4.24 8.76
CA HIS A 398 16.55 -5.66 8.87
C HIS A 398 15.48 -5.95 9.91
N ASN A 399 14.65 -6.95 9.62
CA ASN A 399 13.66 -7.51 10.53
C ASN A 399 12.69 -6.44 11.06
N VAL A 400 12.12 -5.67 10.14
CA VAL A 400 11.04 -4.72 10.43
C VAL A 400 9.79 -5.49 10.84
N ARG A 401 9.24 -5.21 12.03
CA ARG A 401 8.07 -5.92 12.56
C ARG A 401 7.33 -5.10 13.61
N THR A 402 6.09 -5.47 13.87
CA THR A 402 5.24 -4.89 14.91
C THR A 402 4.28 -5.95 15.45
N ASP A 403 3.76 -5.76 16.66
CA ASP A 403 2.71 -6.60 17.24
C ASP A 403 1.33 -6.31 16.62
N VAL A 404 1.01 -5.03 16.43
CA VAL A 404 -0.20 -4.56 15.74
C VAL A 404 0.18 -3.42 14.79
N PRO A 405 -0.56 -3.18 13.69
CA PRO A 405 -0.29 -2.08 12.77
C PRO A 405 -0.18 -0.74 13.51
N PRO A 406 0.91 0.04 13.32
CA PRO A 406 1.12 1.30 14.03
C PRO A 406 0.20 2.44 13.56
N GLY A 407 -0.47 2.30 12.41
CA GLY A 407 -1.36 3.32 11.84
C GLY A 407 -0.64 4.52 11.24
N THR A 408 0.67 4.40 11.03
CA THR A 408 1.50 5.38 10.33
C THR A 408 2.69 4.68 9.68
N PRO A 409 3.10 5.05 8.46
CA PRO A 409 4.40 4.69 7.93
C PRO A 409 5.51 5.49 8.62
N PHE A 410 6.76 5.12 8.35
CA PHE A 410 7.92 5.82 8.88
C PHE A 410 8.82 6.31 7.77
N HIS A 411 9.35 7.52 7.92
CA HIS A 411 10.36 8.12 7.06
C HIS A 411 11.76 7.75 7.54
N VAL A 412 12.65 7.46 6.61
CA VAL A 412 14.07 7.18 6.87
C VAL A 412 14.91 8.32 6.32
N PHE A 413 15.83 8.83 7.14
CA PHE A 413 16.74 9.89 6.78
C PHE A 413 18.19 9.48 7.03
N LEU A 414 19.09 9.88 6.15
CA LEU A 414 20.54 9.70 6.28
C LEU A 414 21.22 11.02 6.61
N ASN A 415 21.89 11.09 7.76
CA ASN A 415 22.65 12.26 8.22
C ASN A 415 21.83 13.57 8.36
N GLY A 416 20.51 13.45 8.50
CA GLY A 416 19.65 14.62 8.69
C GLY A 416 19.93 15.31 10.04
N PRO A 417 20.03 16.66 10.10
CA PRO A 417 20.19 17.37 11.36
C PRO A 417 18.90 17.24 12.20
N SER A 418 19.08 17.07 13.51
CA SER A 418 17.95 16.98 14.45
C SER A 418 17.05 18.22 14.33
N GLY A 419 15.75 18.01 14.04
CA GLY A 419 14.74 19.06 13.92
C GLY A 419 14.49 19.57 12.49
N GLU A 420 15.21 19.10 11.47
CA GLU A 420 15.04 19.48 10.05
C GLU A 420 14.85 18.24 9.14
N LEU A 421 14.01 17.30 9.58
CA LEU A 421 13.75 16.05 8.85
C LEU A 421 12.54 16.24 7.91
N ASP A 422 12.79 16.77 6.72
CA ASP A 422 11.79 17.01 5.68
C ASP A 422 11.87 15.92 4.60
N PRO A 423 10.78 15.18 4.31
CA PRO A 423 10.75 14.18 3.22
C PRO A 423 11.01 14.78 1.82
N ALA A 424 10.82 16.09 1.63
CA ALA A 424 11.22 16.77 0.40
C ALA A 424 12.70 17.21 0.41
N GLY A 425 13.39 17.07 1.55
CA GLY A 425 14.76 17.53 1.76
C GLY A 425 15.83 16.56 1.27
N PRO A 426 17.11 17.01 1.30
CA PRO A 426 18.23 16.24 0.76
C PRO A 426 18.62 15.02 1.59
N TYR A 427 18.14 14.88 2.81
CA TYR A 427 18.48 13.79 3.72
C TYR A 427 17.51 12.60 3.66
N PHE A 428 16.37 12.76 2.99
CA PHE A 428 15.36 11.74 2.90
C PHE A 428 15.81 10.55 2.05
N VAL A 429 15.61 9.35 2.57
CA VAL A 429 16.03 8.08 1.94
C VAL A 429 14.82 7.31 1.40
N GLY A 430 13.74 7.22 2.17
CA GLY A 430 12.57 6.45 1.79
C GLY A 430 11.65 6.14 2.97
N TRP A 431 10.77 5.17 2.77
CA TRP A 431 9.70 4.81 3.69
C TRP A 431 9.83 3.40 4.23
N ILE A 432 9.44 3.20 5.49
CA ILE A 432 9.17 1.89 6.07
C ILE A 432 7.66 1.77 6.27
N SER A 433 7.04 0.78 5.64
CA SER A 433 5.67 0.37 5.91
C SER A 433 5.67 -0.89 6.79
N PHE A 434 4.69 -0.99 7.69
CA PHE A 434 4.47 -2.17 8.51
C PHE A 434 3.35 -3.06 7.97
N PHE A 435 2.84 -2.77 6.76
CA PHE A 435 1.89 -3.65 6.10
C PHE A 435 2.53 -5.02 5.84
N GLY A 436 1.89 -6.07 6.35
CA GLY A 436 2.43 -7.43 6.30
C GLY A 436 3.56 -7.75 7.29
N ALA A 437 3.98 -6.80 8.13
CA ALA A 437 4.99 -7.00 9.17
C ALA A 437 4.38 -7.13 10.58
N ALA A 438 3.06 -7.20 10.67
CA ALA A 438 2.35 -7.24 11.94
C ALA A 438 2.10 -8.68 12.41
N ASP A 439 2.38 -8.97 13.69
CA ASP A 439 2.14 -10.29 14.30
C ASP A 439 0.64 -10.68 14.32
N VAL A 440 -0.26 -9.71 14.07
CA VAL A 440 -1.71 -9.97 13.96
C VAL A 440 -2.10 -10.82 12.76
N ASP A 441 -1.26 -10.92 11.74
CA ASP A 441 -1.54 -11.68 10.52
C ASP A 441 -1.48 -13.21 10.73
N GLY A 442 -0.99 -13.68 11.89
CA GLY A 442 -0.96 -15.08 12.29
C GLY A 442 0.09 -15.93 11.55
N ALA A 443 0.17 -17.21 11.89
CA ALA A 443 1.22 -18.12 11.39
C ALA A 443 1.17 -18.39 9.88
N LEU A 444 0.04 -18.20 9.21
CA LEU A 444 -0.08 -18.34 7.74
C LEU A 444 0.61 -17.20 7.01
N HIS A 445 0.81 -16.08 7.70
CA HIS A 445 1.49 -14.89 7.21
C HIS A 445 2.64 -14.48 8.15
N ASP A 446 3.15 -15.42 9.00
CA ASP A 446 4.31 -15.17 9.85
C ASP A 446 5.57 -15.15 8.99
N HIS A 447 5.90 -13.96 8.56
CA HIS A 447 7.11 -13.68 7.77
C HIS A 447 8.31 -13.31 8.66
N GLY A 448 8.17 -13.39 9.98
CA GLY A 448 9.25 -13.14 10.93
C GLY A 448 9.83 -11.73 10.90
N GLY A 449 9.11 -10.78 10.34
CA GLY A 449 9.61 -9.47 9.95
C GLY A 449 10.22 -9.48 8.55
N HIS A 450 10.24 -8.34 7.87
CA HIS A 450 10.84 -8.18 6.55
C HIS A 450 12.01 -7.18 6.58
N ASP A 451 12.87 -7.28 5.58
CA ASP A 451 13.98 -6.34 5.39
C ASP A 451 13.50 -5.25 4.41
N VAL A 452 13.83 -4.00 4.70
CA VAL A 452 13.59 -2.87 3.80
C VAL A 452 14.93 -2.29 3.38
N SER A 453 15.20 -2.26 2.09
CA SER A 453 16.47 -1.79 1.53
C SER A 453 16.27 -0.54 0.68
N PHE A 454 17.26 0.34 0.69
CA PHE A 454 17.28 1.59 -0.05
C PHE A 454 18.61 1.75 -0.79
N ASP A 455 18.57 2.06 -2.08
CA ASP A 455 19.76 2.56 -2.77
C ASP A 455 19.97 4.02 -2.38
N VAL A 456 21.02 4.26 -1.60
CA VAL A 456 21.39 5.60 -1.11
C VAL A 456 22.53 6.23 -1.91
N THR A 457 22.92 5.64 -3.03
CA THR A 457 24.01 6.08 -3.88
C THR A 457 23.89 7.53 -4.31
N GLU A 458 22.80 7.86 -5.02
CA GLU A 458 22.56 9.23 -5.48
C GLU A 458 22.33 10.21 -4.33
N GLN A 459 21.74 9.74 -3.24
CA GLN A 459 21.55 10.51 -2.02
C GLN A 459 22.89 10.96 -1.45
N VAL A 460 23.83 10.02 -1.29
CA VAL A 460 25.17 10.32 -0.78
C VAL A 460 25.95 11.25 -1.71
N LEU A 461 25.85 11.06 -3.03
CA LEU A 461 26.46 11.94 -4.01
C LEU A 461 25.92 13.37 -3.91
N ARG A 462 24.61 13.54 -3.81
CA ARG A 462 23.97 14.84 -3.61
C ARG A 462 24.42 15.53 -2.33
N LEU A 463 24.42 14.81 -1.21
CA LEU A 463 24.90 15.35 0.07
C LEU A 463 26.37 15.79 0.01
N GLN A 464 27.20 15.03 -0.72
CA GLN A 464 28.60 15.36 -0.93
C GLN A 464 28.77 16.61 -1.80
N GLU A 465 28.07 16.72 -2.92
CA GLU A 465 28.10 17.89 -3.80
C GLU A 465 27.67 19.18 -3.09
N GLN A 466 26.71 19.05 -2.17
CA GLN A 466 26.20 20.15 -1.36
C GLN A 466 27.05 20.44 -0.11
N GLY A 467 28.09 19.64 0.15
CA GLY A 467 28.92 19.78 1.36
C GLY A 467 28.20 19.46 2.66
N LEU A 468 27.16 18.62 2.60
CA LEU A 468 26.28 18.24 3.71
C LEU A 468 26.64 16.90 4.36
N LEU A 469 27.68 16.20 3.87
CA LEU A 469 28.19 14.99 4.55
C LEU A 469 28.91 15.35 5.84
N PRO A 470 28.54 14.76 6.99
CA PRO A 470 29.20 15.05 8.25
C PRO A 470 30.62 14.46 8.29
N ASP A 471 31.46 15.02 9.16
CA ASP A 471 32.82 14.51 9.47
C ASP A 471 32.80 13.32 10.47
N GLY A 472 31.62 12.98 10.98
CA GLY A 472 31.40 11.95 12.00
C GLY A 472 30.78 10.65 11.45
N PRO A 473 30.32 9.77 12.35
CA PRO A 473 29.57 8.58 11.97
C PRO A 473 28.28 8.93 11.21
N ALA A 474 27.90 8.10 10.25
CA ALA A 474 26.63 8.26 9.59
C ALA A 474 25.48 7.92 10.57
N THR A 475 24.49 8.79 10.62
CA THR A 475 23.31 8.63 11.47
C THR A 475 22.09 8.35 10.62
N ILE A 476 21.31 7.36 11.01
CA ILE A 476 20.01 7.04 10.43
C ILE A 476 18.94 7.52 11.40
N SER A 477 18.04 8.38 10.95
CA SER A 477 16.88 8.81 11.71
C SER A 477 15.62 8.17 11.11
N ILE A 478 14.84 7.46 11.94
CA ILE A 478 13.56 6.84 11.55
C ILE A 478 12.46 7.57 12.31
N VAL A 479 11.53 8.17 11.56
CA VAL A 479 10.53 9.11 12.08
C VAL A 479 9.14 8.68 11.65
N PRO A 480 8.12 8.66 12.56
CA PRO A 480 6.75 8.42 12.13
C PRO A 480 6.30 9.53 11.16
N SER A 481 5.68 9.15 10.04
CA SER A 481 5.20 10.10 9.03
C SER A 481 4.15 11.06 9.61
N VAL A 482 3.24 10.52 10.42
CA VAL A 482 2.27 11.29 11.18
C VAL A 482 2.49 10.97 12.66
N PRO A 483 3.15 11.86 13.43
CA PRO A 483 3.36 11.62 14.85
C PRO A 483 2.04 11.45 15.60
N GLN A 484 1.92 10.37 16.34
CA GLN A 484 0.71 10.12 17.16
C GLN A 484 0.66 11.12 18.33
N PRO A 485 -0.52 11.58 18.77
CA PRO A 485 -0.64 12.44 19.93
C PRO A 485 -0.04 11.77 21.18
N VAL A 486 0.79 12.50 21.91
CA VAL A 486 1.31 12.00 23.19
C VAL A 486 0.15 11.90 24.18
N ALA A 487 -0.19 10.69 24.61
CA ALA A 487 -1.16 10.50 25.67
C ALA A 487 -0.74 11.27 26.94
N GLY A 488 -1.65 12.04 27.53
CA GLY A 488 -1.36 12.85 28.70
C GLY A 488 -0.77 12.01 29.86
N ALA A 489 -0.08 12.64 30.79
CA ALA A 489 0.67 11.99 31.89
C ALA A 489 -0.15 11.04 32.80
N ALA A 490 -1.48 10.98 32.65
CA ALA A 490 -2.37 10.07 33.35
C ALA A 490 -2.40 8.62 32.81
N ASP A 491 -1.79 8.35 31.64
CA ASP A 491 -1.96 7.08 30.91
C ASP A 491 -0.66 6.27 30.80
N ALA A 492 0.00 5.98 31.91
CA ALA A 492 1.10 5.00 31.94
C ALA A 492 0.64 3.60 31.46
N ALA A 493 -0.63 3.27 31.64
CA ALA A 493 -1.24 2.05 31.12
C ALA A 493 -1.38 2.07 29.60
N ALA A 494 -1.72 3.21 29.00
CA ALA A 494 -1.82 3.37 27.54
C ALA A 494 -0.45 3.27 26.86
N LYS A 495 0.64 3.74 27.50
CA LYS A 495 2.01 3.57 26.99
C LYS A 495 2.47 2.11 26.95
N ALA A 496 2.00 1.28 27.88
CA ALA A 496 2.35 -0.15 27.94
C ALA A 496 1.61 -1.00 26.89
N THR A 497 0.58 -0.44 26.25
CA THR A 497 -0.32 -1.13 25.31
C THR A 497 -0.29 -0.53 23.89
N ALA A 498 0.54 0.48 23.64
CA ALA A 498 0.71 1.05 22.29
C ALA A 498 1.40 0.04 21.36
N PRO A 499 1.14 0.11 20.02
CA PRO A 499 1.90 -0.66 19.02
C PRO A 499 3.40 -0.52 19.24
N GLN A 500 4.14 -1.61 19.04
CA GLN A 500 5.58 -1.65 19.23
C GLN A 500 6.32 -1.91 17.90
N PRO A 501 6.28 -0.94 16.95
CA PRO A 501 7.07 -1.05 15.75
C PRO A 501 8.56 -1.12 16.09
N SER A 502 9.29 -1.96 15.37
CA SER A 502 10.70 -2.23 15.69
C SER A 502 11.45 -2.76 14.48
N PHE A 503 12.78 -2.78 14.59
CA PHE A 503 13.67 -3.45 13.66
C PHE A 503 14.79 -4.19 14.42
N GLY A 504 15.48 -5.11 13.73
CA GLY A 504 16.59 -5.89 14.31
C GLY A 504 17.92 -5.17 14.22
N SER A 505 18.30 -4.75 13.01
CA SER A 505 19.58 -4.06 12.77
C SER A 505 19.49 -3.19 11.52
N ILE A 506 20.49 -2.32 11.32
CA ILE A 506 20.66 -1.58 10.07
C ILE A 506 22.04 -1.91 9.52
N SER A 507 22.16 -2.16 8.22
CA SER A 507 23.44 -2.33 7.53
C SER A 507 23.59 -1.38 6.36
N LEU A 508 24.84 -0.97 6.09
CA LEU A 508 25.25 -0.28 4.88
C LEU A 508 26.22 -1.16 4.12
N THR A 509 25.88 -1.46 2.86
CA THR A 509 26.68 -2.36 2.02
C THR A 509 27.06 -1.68 0.71
N THR A 510 28.19 -2.08 0.10
CA THR A 510 28.50 -1.79 -1.30
C THR A 510 28.20 -3.02 -2.14
N VAL A 511 27.62 -2.80 -3.31
CA VAL A 511 27.27 -3.83 -4.29
C VAL A 511 27.93 -3.52 -5.62
#